data_50a8f4cb1dd186a08416ba145b9f4af9
#
_entry.id   50a8f4cb1dd186a08416ba145b9f4af9
#
_cell.length_a   1.000
_cell.length_b   1.000
_cell.length_c   1.000
_cell.angle_alpha   90.00
_cell.angle_beta   90.00
_cell.angle_gamma   90.00
#
_symmetry.space_group_name_H-M   'P 1'
#
loop_
_entity.id
_entity.type
_entity.pdbx_description
1 polymer ?
#
loop_
_entity_poly.entity_id
_entity_poly.type
_entity_poly.pdbx_seq_one_letter_code
_entity_poly.pdbx_strand_id
1 'polypeptide(L)'
;MTSMQESLLVLQAAFPIYIIVALGAVLRRTSVLKPEMDKGIMTMVVNLLYPCLILDKMLGSEILRDAGVVTSAAGIGFLVIASGMMLGLVIARLMGLEKGGGRRTFAMSSGLQNYGYIALPLMLYVFPDDNNVLAVLFTHNLGVEIAEI
;
A
#
# COMPACT_ATOMS: atom_id res chain seq x y z
N MET A 1 8.06 -24.20 -10.75
CA MET A 1 8.79 -23.02 -11.27
C MET A 1 10.12 -22.95 -10.53
N THR A 2 11.24 -22.61 -11.19
CA THR A 2 12.52 -22.46 -10.49
C THR A 2 12.53 -21.10 -9.77
N SER A 3 13.20 -20.99 -8.62
CA SER A 3 13.31 -19.76 -7.84
C SER A 3 13.79 -18.54 -8.66
N MET A 4 14.55 -18.79 -9.71
CA MET A 4 15.03 -17.77 -10.65
C MET A 4 13.89 -17.21 -11.53
N GLN A 5 12.93 -18.05 -11.93
CA GLN A 5 11.77 -17.59 -12.72
C GLN A 5 10.83 -16.71 -11.89
N GLU A 6 10.62 -17.07 -10.63
CA GLU A 6 9.82 -16.28 -9.70
C GLU A 6 10.46 -14.91 -9.43
N SER A 7 11.78 -14.87 -9.22
CA SER A 7 12.51 -13.62 -9.03
C SER A 7 12.47 -12.72 -10.27
N LEU A 8 12.57 -13.29 -11.46
CA LEU A 8 12.43 -12.55 -12.72
C LEU A 8 11.03 -11.97 -12.90
N LEU A 9 10.00 -12.72 -12.52
CA LEU A 9 8.60 -12.29 -12.63
C LEU A 9 8.33 -11.10 -11.72
N VAL A 10 8.83 -11.14 -10.48
CA VAL A 10 8.72 -10.01 -9.54
C VAL A 10 9.48 -8.78 -10.06
N LEU A 11 10.68 -8.97 -10.62
CA LEU A 11 11.46 -7.88 -11.21
C LEU A 11 10.74 -7.24 -12.41
N GLN A 12 10.16 -8.04 -13.30
CA GLN A 12 9.38 -7.58 -14.43
C GLN A 12 8.12 -6.82 -13.99
N ALA A 13 7.46 -7.27 -12.92
CA ALA A 13 6.29 -6.60 -12.36
C ALA A 13 6.64 -5.25 -11.70
N ALA A 14 7.83 -5.13 -11.09
CA ALA A 14 8.29 -3.90 -10.46
C ALA A 14 8.82 -2.87 -11.46
N PHE A 15 9.33 -3.31 -12.61
CA PHE A 15 9.97 -2.45 -13.61
C PHE A 15 9.07 -1.30 -14.11
N PRO A 16 7.79 -1.52 -14.49
CA PRO A 16 6.89 -0.44 -14.89
C PRO A 16 6.70 0.63 -13.81
N ILE A 17 6.71 0.24 -12.53
CA ILE A 17 6.58 1.17 -11.40
C ILE A 17 7.76 2.13 -11.38
N TYR A 18 8.99 1.63 -11.53
CA TYR A 18 10.18 2.47 -11.58
C TYR A 18 10.20 3.39 -12.80
N ILE A 19 9.71 2.93 -13.96
CA ILE A 19 9.56 3.78 -15.15
C ILE A 19 8.60 4.94 -14.87
N ILE A 20 7.45 4.69 -14.26
CA ILE A 20 6.46 5.73 -13.93
C ILE A 20 7.07 6.74 -12.96
N VAL A 21 7.80 6.28 -11.93
CA VAL A 21 8.49 7.16 -10.98
C VAL A 21 9.55 8.01 -11.68
N ALA A 22 10.36 7.41 -12.55
CA ALA A 22 11.36 8.11 -13.32
C ALA A 22 10.74 9.16 -14.27
N LEU A 23 9.64 8.79 -14.95
CA LEU A 23 8.87 9.71 -15.80
C LEU A 23 8.32 10.89 -14.98
N GLY A 24 7.74 10.63 -13.81
CA GLY A 24 7.30 11.67 -12.89
C GLY A 24 8.42 12.62 -12.49
N ALA A 25 9.61 12.09 -12.20
CA ALA A 25 10.78 12.89 -11.87
C ALA A 25 11.25 13.76 -13.06
N VAL A 26 11.20 13.23 -14.29
CA VAL A 26 11.52 14.00 -15.52
C VAL A 26 10.51 15.12 -15.72
N LEU A 27 9.19 14.81 -15.64
CA LEU A 27 8.13 15.81 -15.80
C LEU A 27 8.25 16.92 -14.74
N ARG A 28 8.69 16.57 -13.52
CA ARG A 28 8.97 17.55 -12.47
C ARG A 28 10.17 18.46 -12.81
N ARG A 29 11.28 17.88 -13.29
CA ARG A 29 12.48 18.64 -13.68
C ARG A 29 12.25 19.53 -14.90
N THR A 30 11.38 19.11 -15.81
CA THR A 30 11.02 19.90 -17.00
C THR A 30 9.94 20.94 -16.73
N SER A 31 9.50 21.09 -15.48
CA SER A 31 8.44 22.02 -15.04
C SER A 31 7.07 21.79 -15.70
N VAL A 32 6.85 20.62 -16.32
CA VAL A 32 5.54 20.20 -16.82
C VAL A 32 4.60 19.91 -15.63
N LEU A 33 5.11 19.19 -14.61
CA LEU A 33 4.42 19.01 -13.34
C LEU A 33 4.93 20.06 -12.35
N LYS A 34 4.11 21.08 -12.10
CA LYS A 34 4.41 22.13 -11.11
C LYS A 34 3.99 21.69 -9.71
N PRO A 35 4.65 22.20 -8.63
CA PRO A 35 4.29 21.89 -7.24
C PRO A 35 2.82 22.17 -6.90
N GLU A 36 2.23 23.21 -7.50
CA GLU A 36 0.85 23.62 -7.27
C GLU A 36 -0.17 22.59 -7.77
N MET A 37 0.22 21.76 -8.76
CA MET A 37 -0.64 20.71 -9.32
C MET A 37 -0.74 19.49 -8.42
N ASP A 38 0.22 19.26 -7.52
CA ASP A 38 0.30 18.05 -6.69
C ASP A 38 -0.96 17.86 -5.85
N LYS A 39 -1.44 18.93 -5.22
CA LYS A 39 -2.64 18.88 -4.39
C LYS A 39 -3.88 18.50 -5.20
N GLY A 40 -4.02 19.04 -6.40
CA GLY A 40 -5.16 18.74 -7.28
C GLY A 40 -5.13 17.28 -7.78
N ILE A 41 -3.96 16.84 -8.26
CA ILE A 41 -3.75 15.45 -8.70
C ILE A 41 -4.01 14.48 -7.56
N MET A 42 -3.42 14.73 -6.38
CA MET A 42 -3.59 13.86 -5.21
C MET A 42 -5.05 13.80 -4.77
N THR A 43 -5.74 14.94 -4.73
CA THR A 43 -7.17 14.99 -4.41
C THR A 43 -8.00 14.16 -5.39
N MET A 44 -7.73 14.24 -6.68
CA MET A 44 -8.41 13.45 -7.71
C MET A 44 -8.10 11.96 -7.56
N VAL A 45 -6.86 11.59 -7.33
CA VAL A 45 -6.44 10.20 -7.14
C VAL A 45 -7.13 9.60 -5.91
N VAL A 46 -7.04 10.27 -4.76
CA VAL A 46 -7.54 9.72 -3.49
C VAL A 46 -9.06 9.73 -3.42
N ASN A 47 -9.72 10.79 -3.88
CA ASN A 47 -11.18 10.94 -3.69
C ASN A 47 -12.02 10.38 -4.86
N LEU A 48 -11.41 10.14 -6.01
CA LEU A 48 -12.16 9.64 -7.18
C LEU A 48 -11.56 8.35 -7.73
N LEU A 49 -10.30 8.38 -8.18
CA LEU A 49 -9.76 7.24 -8.92
C LEU A 49 -9.56 6.02 -8.03
N TYR A 50 -9.08 6.20 -6.80
CA TYR A 50 -8.84 5.10 -5.88
C TYR A 50 -10.14 4.43 -5.40
N PRO A 51 -11.19 5.18 -4.96
CA PRO A 51 -12.50 4.57 -4.69
C PRO A 51 -13.13 3.87 -5.89
N CYS A 52 -13.03 4.44 -7.09
CA CYS A 52 -13.54 3.78 -8.31
C CYS A 52 -12.80 2.46 -8.58
N LEU A 53 -11.48 2.43 -8.41
CA LEU A 53 -10.69 1.21 -8.57
C LEU A 53 -11.06 0.14 -7.53
N ILE A 54 -11.23 0.54 -6.26
CA ILE A 54 -11.67 -0.37 -5.20
C ILE A 54 -13.03 -0.96 -5.55
N LEU A 55 -14.00 -0.13 -5.93
CA LEU A 55 -15.33 -0.59 -6.32
C LEU A 55 -15.27 -1.53 -7.53
N ASP A 56 -14.52 -1.20 -8.57
CA ASP A 56 -14.36 -2.05 -9.76
C ASP A 56 -13.82 -3.44 -9.40
N LYS A 57 -12.85 -3.53 -8.51
CA LYS A 57 -12.19 -4.79 -8.12
C LYS A 57 -12.92 -5.57 -7.03
N MET A 58 -13.69 -4.89 -6.18
CA MET A 58 -14.46 -5.54 -5.11
C MET A 58 -15.85 -5.95 -5.57
N LEU A 59 -16.48 -5.21 -6.49
CA LEU A 59 -17.80 -5.56 -7.02
C LEU A 59 -17.74 -6.88 -7.81
N GLY A 60 -18.50 -7.86 -7.37
CA GLY A 60 -18.54 -9.18 -8.01
C GLY A 60 -17.49 -10.19 -7.50
N SER A 61 -16.61 -9.81 -6.57
CA SER A 61 -15.71 -10.77 -5.94
C SER A 61 -16.48 -11.72 -5.01
N GLU A 62 -16.39 -13.02 -5.32
CA GLU A 62 -17.07 -14.04 -4.51
C GLU A 62 -16.45 -14.21 -3.12
N ILE A 63 -15.15 -13.93 -3.00
CA ILE A 63 -14.40 -14.09 -1.76
C ILE A 63 -14.88 -13.13 -0.65
N LEU A 64 -15.49 -11.99 -1.03
CA LEU A 64 -16.07 -11.05 -0.07
C LEU A 64 -17.38 -11.57 0.58
N ARG A 65 -17.95 -12.66 0.06
CA ARG A 65 -19.11 -13.33 0.67
C ARG A 65 -18.68 -14.24 1.81
N ASP A 66 -17.42 -14.61 1.86
CA ASP A 66 -16.87 -15.41 2.97
C ASP A 66 -16.38 -14.48 4.09
N ALA A 67 -17.22 -14.37 5.13
CA ALA A 67 -16.90 -13.58 6.32
C ALA A 67 -15.61 -14.04 7.02
N GLY A 68 -15.25 -15.33 6.91
CA GLY A 68 -14.00 -15.86 7.46
C GLY A 68 -12.78 -15.31 6.76
N VAL A 69 -12.81 -15.22 5.42
CA VAL A 69 -11.73 -14.63 4.63
C VAL A 69 -11.62 -13.12 4.90
N VAL A 70 -12.75 -12.42 4.90
CA VAL A 70 -12.80 -10.96 5.14
C VAL A 70 -12.25 -10.62 6.52
N THR A 71 -12.71 -11.29 7.57
CA THR A 71 -12.25 -11.02 8.94
C THR A 71 -10.80 -11.41 9.16
N SER A 72 -10.33 -12.51 8.56
CA SER A 72 -8.93 -12.92 8.68
C SER A 72 -7.99 -11.98 7.92
N ALA A 73 -8.33 -11.57 6.70
CA ALA A 73 -7.53 -10.62 5.91
C ALA A 73 -7.41 -9.26 6.62
N ALA A 74 -8.53 -8.71 7.09
CA ALA A 74 -8.54 -7.45 7.85
C ALA A 74 -7.79 -7.60 9.19
N GLY A 75 -8.00 -8.71 9.89
CA GLY A 75 -7.31 -9.00 11.16
C GLY A 75 -5.79 -9.11 10.99
N ILE A 76 -5.32 -9.74 9.92
CA ILE A 76 -3.89 -9.81 9.61
C ILE A 76 -3.35 -8.41 9.30
N GLY A 77 -4.04 -7.61 8.49
CA GLY A 77 -3.65 -6.22 8.20
C GLY A 77 -3.49 -5.39 9.46
N PHE A 78 -4.49 -5.45 10.35
CA PHE A 78 -4.44 -4.79 11.65
C PHE A 78 -3.24 -5.24 12.50
N LEU A 79 -3.04 -6.55 12.64
CA LEU A 79 -1.97 -7.11 13.46
C LEU A 79 -0.58 -6.77 12.93
N VAL A 80 -0.39 -6.75 11.62
CA VAL A 80 0.90 -6.40 10.99
C VAL A 80 1.27 -4.97 11.29
N ILE A 81 0.36 -4.02 11.10
CA ILE A 81 0.61 -2.60 11.42
C ILE A 81 0.78 -2.39 12.93
N ALA A 82 -0.11 -2.93 13.75
CA ALA A 82 -0.04 -2.79 15.20
C ALA A 82 1.30 -3.33 15.76
N SER A 83 1.75 -4.49 15.25
CA SER A 83 3.06 -5.05 15.65
C SER A 83 4.24 -4.19 15.17
N GLY A 84 4.18 -3.67 13.93
CA GLY A 84 5.18 -2.74 13.40
C GLY A 84 5.28 -1.45 14.20
N MET A 85 4.15 -0.86 14.56
CA MET A 85 4.11 0.33 15.41
C MET A 85 4.62 0.05 16.82
N MET A 86 4.26 -1.09 17.43
CA MET A 86 4.79 -1.51 18.73
C MET A 86 6.31 -1.69 18.71
N LEU A 87 6.83 -2.38 17.69
CA LEU A 87 8.27 -2.52 17.50
C LEU A 87 8.96 -1.16 17.32
N GLY A 88 8.37 -0.29 16.51
CA GLY A 88 8.82 1.09 16.33
C GLY A 88 8.88 1.87 17.65
N LEU A 89 7.86 1.74 18.51
CA LEU A 89 7.86 2.35 19.85
C LEU A 89 8.97 1.80 20.76
N VAL A 90 9.20 0.48 20.72
CA VAL A 90 10.29 -0.15 21.49
C VAL A 90 11.63 0.35 21.01
N ILE A 91 11.88 0.35 19.72
CA ILE A 91 13.14 0.84 19.13
C ILE A 91 13.33 2.33 19.44
N ALA A 92 12.30 3.16 19.28
CA ALA A 92 12.35 4.58 19.62
C ALA A 92 12.71 4.82 21.10
N ARG A 93 12.23 3.97 22.02
CA ARG A 93 12.63 4.01 23.42
C ARG A 93 14.09 3.67 23.62
N LEU A 94 14.56 2.61 22.96
CA LEU A 94 15.97 2.18 23.05
C LEU A 94 16.93 3.23 22.47
N MET A 95 16.47 3.96 21.43
CA MET A 95 17.23 5.10 20.85
C MET A 95 17.18 6.37 21.71
N GLY A 96 16.47 6.37 22.83
CA GLY A 96 16.37 7.53 23.71
C GLY A 96 15.46 8.66 23.20
N LEU A 97 14.58 8.38 22.21
CA LEU A 97 13.64 9.40 21.73
C LEU A 97 12.63 9.77 22.81
N GLU A 98 12.52 11.05 23.12
CA GLU A 98 11.62 11.56 24.16
C GLU A 98 10.14 11.51 23.77
N LYS A 99 9.25 11.45 24.78
CA LYS A 99 7.82 11.62 24.59
C LYS A 99 7.55 13.04 24.08
N GLY A 100 7.02 13.16 22.87
CA GLY A 100 6.82 14.45 22.19
C GLY A 100 7.92 14.85 21.21
N GLY A 101 9.12 14.23 21.31
CA GLY A 101 10.27 14.48 20.44
C GLY A 101 10.40 13.48 19.29
N GLY A 102 9.31 13.17 18.59
CA GLY A 102 9.39 12.31 17.40
C GLY A 102 9.17 10.81 17.64
N ARG A 103 9.06 10.32 18.90
CA ARG A 103 8.83 8.90 19.21
C ARG A 103 7.60 8.32 18.50
N ARG A 104 6.47 9.03 18.53
CA ARG A 104 5.24 8.61 17.85
C ARG A 104 5.42 8.61 16.34
N THR A 105 5.99 9.68 15.80
CA THR A 105 6.26 9.81 14.36
C THR A 105 7.18 8.70 13.88
N PHE A 106 8.24 8.37 14.64
CA PHE A 106 9.13 7.26 14.32
C PHE A 106 8.39 5.92 14.30
N ALA A 107 7.55 5.66 15.31
CA ALA A 107 6.78 4.42 15.40
C ALA A 107 5.77 4.30 14.25
N MET A 108 5.04 5.37 13.93
CA MET A 108 4.13 5.40 12.78
C MET A 108 4.90 5.19 11.47
N SER A 109 5.97 5.95 11.24
CA SER A 109 6.75 5.83 9.99
C SER A 109 7.39 4.45 9.81
N SER A 110 7.74 3.75 10.89
CA SER A 110 8.32 2.40 10.83
C SER A 110 7.26 1.30 10.70
N GLY A 111 6.02 1.55 11.13
CA GLY A 111 4.91 0.62 11.00
C GLY A 111 4.16 0.72 9.66
N LEU A 112 4.18 1.89 9.02
CA LEU A 112 3.46 2.13 7.76
C LEU A 112 4.04 1.31 6.62
N GLN A 113 3.17 0.66 5.87
CA GLN A 113 3.52 -0.15 4.70
C GLN A 113 3.07 0.55 3.42
N ASN A 114 3.86 0.45 2.36
CA ASN A 114 3.49 0.95 1.05
C ASN A 114 2.68 -0.09 0.25
N TYR A 115 1.48 -0.39 0.71
CA TYR A 115 0.61 -1.36 0.07
C TYR A 115 -0.12 -0.81 -1.17
N GLY A 116 -0.44 0.50 -1.20
CA GLY A 116 -1.20 1.11 -2.28
C GLY A 116 -0.37 1.32 -3.55
N TYR A 117 0.84 1.82 -3.41
CA TYR A 117 1.65 2.24 -4.57
C TYR A 117 2.57 1.15 -5.12
N ILE A 118 2.92 0.13 -4.33
CA ILE A 118 3.78 -0.97 -4.77
C ILE A 118 3.01 -2.27 -4.87
N ALA A 119 2.28 -2.67 -3.82
CA ALA A 119 1.61 -3.96 -3.80
C ALA A 119 0.48 -4.04 -4.82
N LEU A 120 -0.32 -2.98 -4.98
CA LEU A 120 -1.44 -2.98 -5.92
C LEU A 120 -1.01 -3.17 -7.38
N PRO A 121 -0.07 -2.37 -7.95
CA PRO A 121 0.41 -2.61 -9.32
C PRO A 121 1.09 -3.98 -9.49
N LEU A 122 1.80 -4.46 -8.46
CA LEU A 122 2.43 -5.77 -8.47
C LEU A 122 1.37 -6.89 -8.56
N MET A 123 0.31 -6.82 -7.75
CA MET A 123 -0.77 -7.80 -7.77
C MET A 123 -1.54 -7.77 -9.10
N LEU A 124 -1.83 -6.59 -9.64
CA LEU A 124 -2.45 -6.42 -10.96
C LEU A 124 -1.60 -7.04 -12.09
N TYR A 125 -0.28 -7.00 -11.97
CA TYR A 125 0.61 -7.59 -12.95
C TYR A 125 0.72 -9.12 -12.82
N VAL A 126 0.82 -9.61 -11.58
CA VAL A 126 1.02 -11.05 -11.30
C VAL A 126 -0.29 -11.83 -11.44
N PHE A 127 -1.42 -11.21 -11.11
CA PHE A 127 -2.77 -11.79 -11.13
C PHE A 127 -3.74 -10.90 -11.90
N PRO A 128 -3.55 -10.70 -13.22
CA PRO A 128 -4.30 -9.69 -13.98
C PRO A 128 -5.82 -9.96 -14.03
N ASP A 129 -6.20 -11.24 -14.01
CA ASP A 129 -7.59 -11.68 -14.15
C ASP A 129 -8.23 -12.16 -12.83
N ASP A 130 -7.50 -12.07 -11.72
CA ASP A 130 -7.98 -12.55 -10.41
C ASP A 130 -8.41 -11.38 -9.50
N ASN A 131 -9.68 -11.00 -9.63
CA ASN A 131 -10.27 -9.98 -8.77
C ASN A 131 -10.33 -10.40 -7.29
N ASN A 132 -10.30 -11.70 -6.97
CA ASN A 132 -10.33 -12.18 -5.59
C ASN A 132 -9.04 -11.82 -4.84
N VAL A 133 -7.88 -11.91 -5.51
CA VAL A 133 -6.60 -11.51 -4.91
C VAL A 133 -6.60 -10.03 -4.57
N LEU A 134 -7.15 -9.18 -5.45
CA LEU A 134 -7.27 -7.75 -5.21
C LEU A 134 -8.26 -7.42 -4.11
N ALA A 135 -9.39 -8.14 -4.06
CA ALA A 135 -10.38 -7.99 -2.99
C ALA A 135 -9.78 -8.34 -1.61
N VAL A 136 -8.97 -9.40 -1.52
CA VAL A 136 -8.23 -9.74 -0.29
C VAL A 136 -7.23 -8.64 0.06
N LEU A 137 -6.47 -8.11 -0.91
CA LEU A 137 -5.54 -7.01 -0.68
C LEU A 137 -6.26 -5.77 -0.12
N PHE A 138 -7.38 -5.36 -0.73
CA PHE A 138 -8.15 -4.22 -0.24
C PHE A 138 -8.76 -4.47 1.15
N THR A 139 -9.21 -5.69 1.42
CA THR A 139 -9.71 -6.06 2.75
C THR A 139 -8.60 -6.04 3.81
N HIS A 140 -7.42 -6.52 3.46
CA HIS A 140 -6.23 -6.40 4.31
C HIS A 140 -5.92 -4.92 4.60
N ASN A 141 -5.96 -4.06 3.58
CA ASN A 141 -5.71 -2.63 3.73
C ASN A 141 -6.73 -1.94 4.63
N LEU A 142 -8.00 -2.37 4.59
CA LEU A 142 -9.01 -1.87 5.53
C LEU A 142 -8.60 -2.15 7.00
N GLY A 143 -8.05 -3.32 7.28
CA GLY A 143 -7.51 -3.66 8.60
C GLY A 143 -6.32 -2.77 8.99
N VAL A 144 -5.46 -2.45 8.03
CA VAL A 144 -4.34 -1.50 8.20
C VAL A 144 -4.85 -0.12 8.59
N GLU A 145 -5.79 0.44 7.84
CA GLU A 145 -6.37 1.77 8.10
C GLU A 145 -7.06 1.85 9.47
N ILE A 146 -7.74 0.78 9.90
CA ILE A 146 -8.35 0.72 11.24
C ILE A 146 -7.28 0.79 12.34
N ALA A 147 -6.10 0.22 12.13
CA ALA A 147 -5.01 0.24 13.10
C ALA A 147 -4.31 1.61 13.20
N GLU A 148 -4.46 2.46 12.18
CA GLU A 148 -3.85 3.81 12.12
C GLU A 148 -4.68 4.90 12.81
N ILE A 149 -5.97 4.62 13.09
CA ILE A 149 -6.89 5.53 13.78
C ILE A 149 -6.62 5.51 15.29
#